data_78997e854aa51c4aa726c9315f562e56
#
_entry.id   78997e854aa51c4aa726c9315f562e56
#
_cell.length_a   1.000
_cell.length_b   1.000
_cell.length_c   1.000
_cell.angle_alpha   90.00
_cell.angle_beta   90.00
_cell.angle_gamma   90.00
#
_symmetry.space_group_name_H-M   'P 1'
#
loop_
_entity.id
_entity.type
_entity.pdbx_description
1 polymer ?
#
loop_
_entity_poly.entity_id
_entity_poly.type
_entity_poly.pdbx_seq_one_letter_code
_entity_poly.pdbx_strand_id
1 'polypeptide(L)'
;MVTERQHNHSTLAMSEISRNKSTPEESPDSPLGLYVHVPFCATTCDFCAFYQTAPTAAGIKGYLDGIEQEMGLVSPSRQVSTVFWGGGTPGLLSPGDIRRLGSAVHAYAGGVPEEWSVEMAPASVTEARL
;
A
#
# COMPACT_ATOMS: atom_id res chain seq x y z
N MET A 1 49.64 -31.15 43.76
CA MET A 1 49.56 -31.63 42.38
C MET A 1 48.13 -31.35 41.90
N VAL A 2 47.91 -30.17 41.30
CA VAL A 2 46.59 -29.67 40.92
C VAL A 2 46.57 -29.65 39.40
N THR A 3 45.66 -30.43 38.82
CA THR A 3 45.52 -30.58 37.35
C THR A 3 44.51 -29.53 36.88
N GLU A 4 44.98 -28.53 36.12
CA GLU A 4 44.16 -27.55 35.45
C GLU A 4 43.38 -28.21 34.30
N ARG A 5 42.05 -28.10 34.30
CA ARG A 5 41.20 -28.41 33.15
C ARG A 5 41.01 -27.15 32.32
N GLN A 6 41.64 -27.11 31.18
CA GLN A 6 41.38 -26.10 30.15
C GLN A 6 39.95 -26.26 29.61
N HIS A 7 39.14 -25.23 29.79
CA HIS A 7 37.85 -25.09 29.13
C HIS A 7 38.08 -24.51 27.74
N ASN A 8 37.91 -25.35 26.74
CA ASN A 8 37.96 -24.97 25.35
C ASN A 8 36.65 -24.29 24.98
N HIS A 9 36.61 -22.94 24.98
CA HIS A 9 35.51 -22.18 24.42
C HIS A 9 35.59 -22.24 22.90
N SER A 10 34.80 -23.14 22.34
CA SER A 10 34.51 -23.18 20.90
C SER A 10 33.75 -21.93 20.52
N THR A 11 34.46 -20.94 20.00
CA THR A 11 33.86 -19.76 19.36
C THR A 11 33.27 -20.25 18.03
N LEU A 12 31.97 -20.53 18.06
CA LEU A 12 31.22 -20.77 16.81
C LEU A 12 31.15 -19.45 16.05
N ALA A 13 31.88 -19.42 14.92
CA ALA A 13 31.85 -18.33 13.98
C ALA A 13 30.44 -18.15 13.41
N MET A 14 29.80 -17.04 13.76
CA MET A 14 28.53 -16.57 13.19
C MET A 14 28.77 -15.96 11.79
N SER A 15 29.35 -16.71 10.87
CA SER A 15 29.74 -16.18 9.55
C SER A 15 29.12 -16.92 8.37
N GLU A 16 27.99 -17.60 8.53
CA GLU A 16 27.26 -18.15 7.37
C GLU A 16 25.75 -18.09 7.53
N ILE A 17 25.22 -16.88 7.81
CA ILE A 17 23.86 -16.61 7.36
C ILE A 17 23.99 -16.26 5.89
N SER A 18 23.92 -17.28 5.07
CA SER A 18 23.84 -17.17 3.61
C SER A 18 22.71 -16.23 3.24
N ARG A 19 23.08 -15.00 2.81
CA ARG A 19 22.18 -14.05 2.17
C ARG A 19 21.82 -14.58 0.78
N ASN A 20 21.09 -15.66 0.72
CA ASN A 20 20.45 -16.08 -0.52
C ASN A 20 18.96 -15.81 -0.45
N LYS A 21 18.60 -14.54 -0.26
CA LYS A 21 17.32 -14.00 -0.65
C LYS A 21 17.53 -13.38 -2.02
N SER A 22 17.51 -14.21 -3.05
CA SER A 22 17.23 -13.76 -4.40
C SER A 22 15.79 -13.19 -4.39
N THR A 23 15.66 -11.90 -4.07
CA THR A 23 14.54 -11.12 -4.58
C THR A 23 14.52 -11.38 -6.06
N PRO A 24 13.38 -11.78 -6.66
CA PRO A 24 13.29 -11.84 -8.11
C PRO A 24 13.75 -10.48 -8.63
N GLU A 25 14.79 -10.45 -9.47
CA GLU A 25 15.15 -9.22 -10.18
C GLU A 25 13.94 -8.88 -11.04
N GLU A 26 13.17 -7.90 -10.59
CA GLU A 26 12.10 -7.36 -11.41
C GLU A 26 12.72 -6.85 -12.70
N SER A 27 12.31 -7.44 -13.82
CA SER A 27 12.69 -6.93 -15.13
C SER A 27 12.36 -5.44 -15.21
N PRO A 28 13.26 -4.60 -15.75
CA PRO A 28 12.98 -3.18 -15.95
C PRO A 28 11.73 -2.94 -16.81
N ASP A 29 11.30 -3.92 -17.58
CA ASP A 29 10.11 -3.88 -18.42
C ASP A 29 8.84 -4.43 -17.71
N SER A 30 8.94 -4.93 -16.48
CA SER A 30 7.76 -5.40 -15.75
C SER A 30 6.82 -4.24 -15.44
N PRO A 31 5.51 -4.38 -15.72
CA PRO A 31 4.52 -3.35 -15.43
C PRO A 31 4.42 -3.10 -13.93
N LEU A 32 4.07 -1.87 -13.55
CA LEU A 32 3.93 -1.43 -12.16
C LEU A 32 2.49 -1.57 -11.69
N GLY A 33 2.29 -2.16 -10.52
CA GLY A 33 1.02 -2.11 -9.78
C GLY A 33 1.00 -0.93 -8.82
N LEU A 34 -0.06 -0.13 -8.84
CA LEU A 34 -0.28 0.97 -7.91
C LEU A 34 -1.31 0.58 -6.85
N TYR A 35 -0.89 0.57 -5.59
CA TYR A 35 -1.80 0.44 -4.46
C TYR A 35 -2.12 1.81 -3.87
N VAL A 36 -3.41 2.13 -3.74
CA VAL A 36 -3.90 3.36 -3.11
C VAL A 36 -4.61 3.00 -1.81
N HIS A 37 -4.00 3.37 -0.69
CA HIS A 37 -4.57 3.13 0.62
C HIS A 37 -5.60 4.19 0.99
N VAL A 38 -6.88 3.81 1.10
CA VAL A 38 -7.97 4.70 1.57
C VAL A 38 -8.27 4.36 3.02
N PRO A 39 -7.84 5.18 4.01
CA PRO A 39 -7.79 4.77 5.41
C PRO A 39 -9.12 4.91 6.16
N PHE A 40 -10.22 5.23 5.50
CA PHE A 40 -11.47 5.56 6.19
C PHE A 40 -12.32 4.34 6.51
N CYS A 41 -12.70 4.19 7.78
CA CYS A 41 -13.63 3.19 8.27
C CYS A 41 -14.69 3.82 9.16
N ALA A 42 -15.95 3.39 9.00
CA ALA A 42 -17.03 3.80 9.91
C ALA A 42 -16.91 3.13 11.28
N THR A 43 -16.38 1.90 11.29
CA THR A 43 -16.14 1.10 12.50
C THR A 43 -14.85 0.31 12.35
N THR A 44 -14.15 0.07 13.46
CA THR A 44 -12.98 -0.81 13.49
C THR A 44 -13.41 -2.25 13.61
N CYS A 45 -12.94 -3.13 12.74
CA CYS A 45 -13.14 -4.57 12.86
C CYS A 45 -12.13 -5.17 13.85
N ASP A 46 -12.56 -6.12 14.69
CA ASP A 46 -11.74 -6.70 15.77
C ASP A 46 -10.44 -7.37 15.29
N PHE A 47 -10.39 -7.78 14.03
CA PHE A 47 -9.24 -8.43 13.39
C PHE A 47 -8.42 -7.51 12.48
N CYS A 48 -8.76 -6.21 12.40
CA CYS A 48 -8.13 -5.31 11.44
C CYS A 48 -6.75 -4.83 11.92
N ALA A 49 -5.72 -5.07 11.10
CA ALA A 49 -4.36 -4.61 11.34
C ALA A 49 -3.95 -3.42 10.46
N PHE A 50 -4.83 -2.94 9.58
CA PHE A 50 -4.54 -1.80 8.72
C PHE A 50 -4.72 -0.47 9.46
N TYR A 51 -3.93 0.53 9.05
CA TYR A 51 -4.15 1.89 9.50
C TYR A 51 -5.52 2.40 9.03
N GLN A 52 -6.30 2.93 9.97
CA GLN A 52 -7.63 3.43 9.70
C GLN A 52 -7.96 4.65 10.55
N THR A 53 -8.86 5.48 10.05
CA THR A 53 -9.36 6.68 10.74
C THR A 53 -10.84 6.91 10.44
N ALA A 54 -11.51 7.72 11.27
CA ALA A 54 -12.91 8.07 11.04
C ALA A 54 -13.07 8.95 9.80
N PRO A 55 -14.14 8.76 8.99
CA PRO A 55 -14.39 9.52 7.77
C PRO A 55 -14.97 10.90 8.06
N THR A 56 -14.16 11.82 8.57
CA THR A 56 -14.58 13.22 8.73
C THR A 56 -14.37 14.01 7.44
N ALA A 57 -15.20 15.01 7.17
CA ALA A 57 -15.08 15.84 5.97
C ALA A 57 -13.68 16.50 5.86
N ALA A 58 -13.15 17.00 6.98
CA ALA A 58 -11.81 17.59 7.03
C ALA A 58 -10.71 16.54 6.78
N GLY A 59 -10.87 15.35 7.37
CA GLY A 59 -9.92 14.23 7.18
C GLY A 59 -9.89 13.75 5.73
N ILE A 60 -11.06 13.57 5.10
CA ILE A 60 -11.16 13.19 3.69
C ILE A 60 -10.54 14.24 2.78
N LYS A 61 -10.87 15.53 3.02
CA LYS A 61 -10.25 16.61 2.25
C LYS A 61 -8.73 16.62 2.39
N GLY A 62 -8.21 16.53 3.62
CA GLY A 62 -6.77 16.51 3.87
C GLY A 62 -6.06 15.31 3.22
N TYR A 63 -6.70 14.14 3.24
CA TYR A 63 -6.21 12.94 2.57
C TYR A 63 -6.10 13.15 1.05
N LEU A 64 -7.15 13.68 0.41
CA LEU A 64 -7.15 13.91 -1.03
C LEU A 64 -6.11 14.96 -1.44
N ASP A 65 -6.00 16.05 -0.68
CA ASP A 65 -4.96 17.07 -0.90
C ASP A 65 -3.54 16.45 -0.77
N GLY A 66 -3.33 15.59 0.24
CA GLY A 66 -2.06 14.90 0.47
C GLY A 66 -1.70 13.91 -0.64
N ILE A 67 -2.65 13.10 -1.10
CA ILE A 67 -2.44 12.15 -2.21
C ILE A 67 -2.07 12.89 -3.50
N GLU A 68 -2.79 13.95 -3.84
CA GLU A 68 -2.48 14.76 -5.03
C GLU A 68 -1.09 15.38 -4.95
N GLN A 69 -0.70 15.86 -3.77
CA GLN A 69 0.64 16.41 -3.54
C GLN A 69 1.71 15.33 -3.65
N GLU A 70 1.52 14.15 -3.04
CA GLU A 70 2.46 13.04 -3.11
C GLU A 70 2.67 12.56 -4.55
N MET A 71 1.58 12.38 -5.31
CA MET A 71 1.63 12.01 -6.72
C MET A 71 2.33 13.08 -7.58
N GLY A 72 2.26 14.35 -7.18
CA GLY A 72 2.98 15.43 -7.85
C GLY A 72 4.50 15.44 -7.58
N LEU A 73 4.96 14.81 -6.49
CA LEU A 73 6.38 14.77 -6.11
C LEU A 73 7.14 13.61 -6.74
N VAL A 74 6.44 12.53 -7.07
CA VAL A 74 7.05 11.28 -7.56
C VAL A 74 6.40 10.91 -8.89
N SER A 75 7.20 10.71 -9.91
CA SER A 75 6.71 10.11 -11.16
C SER A 75 6.94 8.62 -11.17
N PRO A 76 6.02 7.80 -11.71
CA PRO A 76 6.25 6.38 -11.82
C PRO A 76 7.45 6.11 -12.74
N SER A 77 8.33 5.21 -12.30
CA SER A 77 9.54 4.83 -13.07
C SER A 77 9.21 3.95 -14.28
N ARG A 78 8.02 3.37 -14.28
CA ARG A 78 7.48 2.45 -15.30
C ARG A 78 6.00 2.69 -15.51
N GLN A 79 5.44 2.15 -16.58
CA GLN A 79 4.00 2.24 -16.84
C GLN A 79 3.21 1.54 -15.70
N VAL A 80 2.20 2.25 -15.17
CA VAL A 80 1.23 1.67 -14.24
C VAL A 80 0.19 0.89 -15.04
N SER A 81 0.18 -0.44 -14.90
CA SER A 81 -0.78 -1.30 -15.60
C SER A 81 -1.97 -1.71 -14.75
N THR A 82 -1.79 -1.80 -13.43
CA THR A 82 -2.86 -2.17 -12.52
C THR A 82 -3.00 -1.18 -11.38
N VAL A 83 -4.21 -0.89 -10.96
CA VAL A 83 -4.54 -0.03 -9.82
C VAL A 83 -5.44 -0.77 -8.86
N PHE A 84 -5.11 -0.75 -7.58
CA PHE A 84 -5.92 -1.32 -6.52
C PHE A 84 -6.16 -0.30 -5.40
N TRP A 85 -7.43 -0.01 -5.10
CA TRP A 85 -7.82 0.81 -3.96
C TRP A 85 -8.32 -0.08 -2.83
N GLY A 86 -7.68 0.01 -1.68
CA GLY A 86 -8.03 -0.82 -0.52
C GLY A 86 -7.69 -0.14 0.79
N GLY A 87 -7.63 -0.93 1.85
CA GLY A 87 -7.20 -0.55 3.19
C GLY A 87 -8.34 -0.43 4.18
N GLY A 88 -9.04 0.69 4.21
CA GLY A 88 -10.26 0.90 4.99
C GLY A 88 -11.50 0.53 4.17
N THR A 89 -12.33 1.52 3.87
CA THR A 89 -13.55 1.33 3.06
C THR A 89 -13.63 2.45 2.03
N PRO A 90 -13.03 2.30 0.83
CA PRO A 90 -13.09 3.31 -0.23
C PRO A 90 -14.51 3.77 -0.56
N GLY A 91 -15.51 2.89 -0.43
CA GLY A 91 -16.92 3.21 -0.61
C GLY A 91 -17.53 4.21 0.38
N LEU A 92 -16.80 4.65 1.41
CA LEU A 92 -17.22 5.76 2.28
C LEU A 92 -16.94 7.13 1.68
N LEU A 93 -16.09 7.22 0.68
CA LEU A 93 -15.87 8.45 -0.08
C LEU A 93 -17.17 8.85 -0.80
N SER A 94 -17.43 10.15 -0.89
CA SER A 94 -18.53 10.65 -1.73
C SER A 94 -18.25 10.39 -3.21
N PRO A 95 -19.27 10.37 -4.08
CA PRO A 95 -19.05 10.28 -5.54
C PRO A 95 -18.11 11.37 -6.08
N GLY A 96 -18.12 12.57 -5.47
CA GLY A 96 -17.21 13.65 -5.81
C GLY A 96 -15.76 13.35 -5.45
N ASP A 97 -15.54 12.80 -4.25
CA ASP A 97 -14.21 12.42 -3.75
C ASP A 97 -13.64 11.23 -4.54
N ILE A 98 -14.49 10.23 -4.88
CA ILE A 98 -14.10 9.11 -5.74
C ILE A 98 -13.63 9.61 -7.11
N ARG A 99 -14.38 10.53 -7.73
CA ARG A 99 -13.96 11.11 -9.01
C ARG A 99 -12.67 11.92 -8.90
N ARG A 100 -12.50 12.69 -7.81
CA ARG A 100 -11.29 13.47 -7.56
C ARG A 100 -10.06 12.55 -7.43
N LEU A 101 -10.15 11.53 -6.58
CA LEU A 101 -9.10 10.54 -6.39
C LEU A 101 -8.80 9.79 -7.68
N GLY A 102 -9.86 9.35 -8.39
CA GLY A 102 -9.72 8.65 -9.68
C GLY A 102 -9.01 9.49 -10.74
N SER A 103 -9.32 10.79 -10.81
CA SER A 103 -8.64 11.70 -11.74
C SER A 103 -7.16 11.88 -11.41
N ALA A 104 -6.81 12.00 -10.12
CA ALA A 104 -5.42 12.11 -9.67
C ALA A 104 -4.63 10.83 -10.01
N VAL A 105 -5.19 9.66 -9.69
CA VAL A 105 -4.58 8.35 -9.98
C VAL A 105 -4.42 8.13 -11.49
N HIS A 106 -5.43 8.47 -12.28
CA HIS A 106 -5.37 8.35 -13.75
C HIS A 106 -4.27 9.25 -14.35
N ALA A 107 -4.18 10.49 -13.88
CA ALA A 107 -3.12 11.41 -14.31
C ALA A 107 -1.73 10.89 -13.92
N TYR A 108 -1.58 10.34 -12.70
CA TYR A 108 -0.35 9.74 -12.22
C TYR A 108 0.05 8.50 -13.04
N ALA A 109 -0.90 7.64 -13.37
CA ALA A 109 -0.64 6.42 -14.16
C ALA A 109 -0.17 6.71 -15.60
N GLY A 110 -0.41 7.92 -16.10
CA GLY A 110 -0.01 8.32 -17.45
C GLY A 110 -0.83 7.70 -18.58
N GLY A 111 -1.98 7.10 -18.25
CA GLY A 111 -2.88 6.44 -19.21
C GLY A 111 -3.96 5.63 -18.51
N VAL A 112 -4.68 4.82 -19.28
CA VAL A 112 -5.71 3.92 -18.76
C VAL A 112 -5.05 2.63 -18.31
N PRO A 113 -5.08 2.29 -16.98
CA PRO A 113 -4.62 0.99 -16.50
C PRO A 113 -5.43 -0.16 -17.11
N GLU A 114 -4.78 -1.32 -17.28
CA GLU A 114 -5.43 -2.53 -17.81
C GLU A 114 -6.45 -3.09 -16.80
N GLU A 115 -6.18 -2.90 -15.51
CA GLU A 115 -7.07 -3.32 -14.44
C GLU A 115 -7.17 -2.21 -13.38
N TRP A 116 -8.40 -1.99 -12.90
CA TRP A 116 -8.67 -1.08 -11.79
C TRP A 116 -9.65 -1.72 -10.81
N SER A 117 -9.14 -2.13 -9.67
CA SER A 117 -9.91 -2.79 -8.61
C SER A 117 -10.13 -1.86 -7.43
N VAL A 118 -11.33 -1.89 -6.85
CA VAL A 118 -11.70 -1.09 -5.67
C VAL A 118 -12.42 -1.96 -4.65
N GLU A 119 -11.92 -1.96 -3.41
CA GLU A 119 -12.62 -2.60 -2.29
C GLU A 119 -13.82 -1.76 -1.87
N MET A 120 -14.99 -2.40 -1.80
CA MET A 120 -16.20 -1.73 -1.33
C MET A 120 -16.99 -2.64 -0.36
N ALA A 121 -17.42 -2.09 0.76
CA ALA A 121 -18.41 -2.78 1.58
C ALA A 121 -19.75 -2.85 0.81
N PRO A 122 -20.47 -3.98 0.82
CA PRO A 122 -21.71 -4.14 0.04
C PRO A 122 -22.73 -3.03 0.27
N ALA A 123 -22.85 -2.56 1.51
CA ALA A 123 -23.77 -1.46 1.88
C ALA A 123 -23.36 -0.09 1.33
N SER A 124 -22.12 0.07 0.86
CA SER A 124 -21.61 1.34 0.29
C SER A 124 -21.68 1.40 -1.23
N VAL A 125 -22.01 0.29 -1.89
CA VAL A 125 -22.12 0.23 -3.35
C VAL A 125 -23.40 0.91 -3.82
N THR A 126 -23.26 1.95 -4.63
CA THR A 126 -24.38 2.66 -5.27
C THR A 126 -24.01 2.99 -6.71
N GLU A 127 -25.02 3.14 -7.58
CA GLU A 127 -24.80 3.51 -8.98
C GLU A 127 -23.95 4.78 -9.15
N ALA A 128 -24.13 5.76 -8.25
CA ALA A 128 -23.35 7.00 -8.28
C ALA A 128 -21.86 6.84 -7.92
N ARG A 129 -21.48 5.68 -7.34
CA ARG A 129 -20.10 5.36 -6.95
C ARG A 129 -19.41 4.37 -7.90
N LEU A 130 -20.14 3.77 -8.80
CA LEU A 130 -19.65 2.92 -9.88
C LEU A 130 -19.48 3.73 -11.16
#